data_af0c9ff5ee59876864fb4af53e84a1e2
#
_entry.id   af0c9ff5ee59876864fb4af53e84a1e2
#
_cell.length_a   1.000
_cell.length_b   1.000
_cell.length_c   1.000
_cell.angle_alpha   90.00
_cell.angle_beta   90.00
_cell.angle_gamma   90.00
#
_symmetry.space_group_name_H-M   'P 1'
#
loop_
_entity.id
_entity.type
_entity.pdbx_description
1 polymer ?
#
loop_
_entity_poly.entity_id
_entity_poly.type
_entity_poly.pdbx_seq_one_letter_code
_entity_poly.pdbx_strand_id
1 'polypeptide(L)'
;NAQVLNIVLTEDTEVLNEVVVTALGIKKEAKSLSYNVQQVSNDEITRIADANFVNNLNGKVAGVTINSSSAGVGGSSRVVMRGTKSLNGNNNALYVVDGIPMSDMSAASTQPTDSYEGAGQSGDPISGLNPEDIESISVLSGPSAAALYGSAAANGVVMITTKKGREGRTSVSISNNTTFSAPLVLPEFQNTYGQTEVGSYYSWGSKLNTPSSYDPKDFFQTGVNVTNAASLSTGTDKNQTYLSLGTTNANGIIHNNDYERYNVTVRNVAKMLKDKLTLDLSFMLSSVKEQNMTSQGLYYNPLVPLYLFPAGDDFSKVQAYQRYDSERNLLTQYWPYSTSLALQNPYWITEHIKIPNHKNRYMATASAKYDFADWINVTARAKMDR
;
A
#
# COMPACT_ATOMS: atom_id res chain seq x y z
N ASN A 1 -5.93 -32.15 55.93
CA ASN A 1 -6.48 -32.97 54.83
C ASN A 1 -6.17 -32.27 53.51
N ALA A 2 -5.07 -32.68 52.86
CA ALA A 2 -4.76 -32.23 51.50
C ALA A 2 -5.59 -33.09 50.52
N GLN A 3 -6.51 -32.43 49.80
CA GLN A 3 -7.20 -33.08 48.69
C GLN A 3 -6.20 -33.27 47.53
N VAL A 4 -5.93 -34.51 47.16
CA VAL A 4 -5.14 -34.84 45.96
C VAL A 4 -6.04 -34.65 44.76
N LEU A 5 -5.76 -33.65 43.97
CA LEU A 5 -6.43 -33.40 42.70
C LEU A 5 -5.70 -34.18 41.60
N ASN A 6 -6.28 -35.23 41.08
CA ASN A 6 -5.79 -35.95 39.93
C ASN A 6 -6.29 -35.28 38.63
N ILE A 7 -5.41 -34.54 37.98
CA ILE A 7 -5.69 -33.94 36.69
C ILE A 7 -5.20 -34.93 35.63
N VAL A 8 -6.13 -35.48 34.87
CA VAL A 8 -5.82 -36.29 33.65
C VAL A 8 -5.81 -35.29 32.48
N LEU A 9 -4.63 -35.05 31.96
CA LEU A 9 -4.47 -34.33 30.68
C LEU A 9 -4.75 -35.31 29.55
N THR A 10 -5.81 -35.03 28.78
CA THR A 10 -6.01 -35.68 27.48
C THR A 10 -5.17 -34.92 26.45
N GLU A 11 -4.40 -35.67 25.65
CA GLU A 11 -3.72 -35.07 24.51
C GLU A 11 -4.78 -34.46 23.59
N ASP A 12 -4.70 -33.16 23.40
CA ASP A 12 -5.45 -32.46 22.35
C ASP A 12 -4.73 -32.73 21.03
N THR A 13 -5.21 -33.77 20.32
CA THR A 13 -4.72 -34.12 19.00
C THR A 13 -5.42 -33.35 17.87
N GLU A 14 -5.98 -32.19 18.12
CA GLU A 14 -6.35 -31.27 17.03
C GLU A 14 -5.07 -30.80 16.32
N VAL A 15 -4.60 -31.64 15.41
CA VAL A 15 -3.61 -31.24 14.42
C VAL A 15 -4.28 -30.20 13.55
N LEU A 16 -4.05 -28.92 13.82
CA LEU A 16 -4.37 -27.83 12.91
C LEU A 16 -3.63 -28.12 11.61
N ASN A 17 -4.32 -28.76 10.66
CA ASN A 17 -3.83 -28.92 9.31
C ASN A 17 -3.87 -27.54 8.66
N GLU A 18 -2.79 -26.79 8.83
CA GLU A 18 -2.63 -25.51 8.20
C GLU A 18 -2.63 -25.69 6.68
N VAL A 19 -3.76 -25.36 6.06
CA VAL A 19 -3.94 -25.44 4.62
C VAL A 19 -3.54 -24.12 4.02
N VAL A 20 -2.49 -24.13 3.23
CA VAL A 20 -2.00 -22.94 2.50
C VAL A 20 -2.46 -22.99 1.05
N VAL A 21 -2.75 -21.83 0.49
CA VAL A 21 -2.99 -21.68 -0.93
C VAL A 21 -1.63 -21.61 -1.62
N THR A 22 -1.39 -22.58 -2.48
CA THR A 22 -0.16 -22.65 -3.28
C THR A 22 -0.36 -22.04 -4.66
N ALA A 23 0.63 -22.19 -5.53
CA ALA A 23 0.56 -21.74 -6.90
C ALA A 23 -0.71 -22.22 -7.61
N LEU A 24 -1.18 -21.40 -8.53
CA LEU A 24 -2.39 -21.64 -9.30
C LEU A 24 -3.68 -21.76 -8.43
N GLY A 25 -3.63 -21.28 -7.17
CA GLY A 25 -4.79 -21.32 -6.27
C GLY A 25 -5.13 -22.72 -5.74
N ILE A 26 -4.18 -23.68 -5.78
CA ILE A 26 -4.37 -25.02 -5.26
C ILE A 26 -4.16 -25.01 -3.75
N LYS A 27 -5.14 -25.53 -2.98
CA LYS A 27 -5.01 -25.71 -1.54
C LYS A 27 -4.21 -26.97 -1.24
N LYS A 28 -3.16 -26.87 -0.42
CA LYS A 28 -2.36 -27.98 0.07
C LYS A 28 -2.05 -27.81 1.55
N GLU A 29 -1.82 -28.90 2.25
CA GLU A 29 -1.31 -28.84 3.63
C GLU A 29 0.10 -28.27 3.63
N ALA A 30 0.40 -27.31 4.52
CA ALA A 30 1.70 -26.65 4.61
C ALA A 30 2.86 -27.66 4.73
N LYS A 31 2.67 -28.72 5.53
CA LYS A 31 3.64 -29.78 5.74
C LYS A 31 3.87 -30.70 4.51
N SER A 32 2.99 -30.67 3.52
CA SER A 32 3.15 -31.42 2.26
C SER A 32 3.99 -30.67 1.21
N LEU A 33 4.39 -29.45 1.50
CA LEU A 33 5.14 -28.61 0.58
C LEU A 33 6.66 -28.83 0.74
N SER A 34 7.36 -28.92 -0.37
CA SER A 34 8.83 -28.98 -0.41
C SER A 34 9.51 -27.62 -0.30
N TYR A 35 8.73 -26.54 -0.11
CA TYR A 35 9.19 -25.16 -0.01
C TYR A 35 8.45 -24.41 1.09
N ASN A 36 9.10 -23.41 1.66
CA ASN A 36 8.51 -22.62 2.73
C ASN A 36 7.49 -21.61 2.17
N VAL A 37 6.28 -21.64 2.73
CA VAL A 37 5.22 -20.66 2.49
C VAL A 37 4.87 -20.02 3.83
N GLN A 38 4.91 -18.71 3.89
CA GLN A 38 4.43 -17.98 5.05
C GLN A 38 3.08 -17.36 4.72
N GLN A 39 2.12 -17.53 5.59
CA GLN A 39 0.76 -17.03 5.41
C GLN A 39 0.44 -16.00 6.47
N VAL A 40 -0.21 -14.92 6.04
CA VAL A 40 -0.75 -13.85 6.88
C VAL A 40 -2.26 -13.85 6.70
N SER A 41 -2.99 -13.89 7.80
CA SER A 41 -4.46 -13.92 7.81
C SER A 41 -5.08 -12.55 7.55
N ASN A 42 -6.37 -12.52 7.20
CA ASN A 42 -7.12 -11.25 7.04
C ASN A 42 -7.06 -10.38 8.30
N ASP A 43 -7.27 -10.97 9.48
CA ASP A 43 -7.30 -10.23 10.75
C ASP A 43 -5.97 -9.53 11.04
N GLU A 44 -4.85 -10.12 10.62
CA GLU A 44 -3.54 -9.49 10.75
C GLU A 44 -3.33 -8.35 9.76
N ILE A 45 -3.95 -8.43 8.58
CA ILE A 45 -3.82 -7.41 7.53
C ILE A 45 -4.70 -6.21 7.83
N THR A 46 -5.90 -6.43 8.36
CA THR A 46 -6.92 -5.39 8.58
C THR A 46 -6.88 -4.77 9.97
N ARG A 47 -6.08 -5.31 10.88
CA ARG A 47 -5.99 -4.84 12.28
C ARG A 47 -5.64 -3.36 12.41
N ILE A 48 -4.78 -2.86 11.51
CA ILE A 48 -4.46 -1.43 11.39
C ILE A 48 -4.73 -1.07 9.93
N ALA A 49 -5.61 -0.10 9.68
CA ALA A 49 -5.89 0.31 8.32
C ALA A 49 -4.79 1.24 7.82
N ASP A 50 -4.07 0.80 6.80
CA ASP A 50 -3.22 1.64 5.96
C ASP A 50 -3.89 1.79 4.59
N ALA A 51 -3.77 2.96 3.97
CA ALA A 51 -4.31 3.20 2.62
C ALA A 51 -3.72 2.21 1.60
N ASN A 52 -2.44 1.84 1.80
CA ASN A 52 -1.77 0.75 1.10
C ASN A 52 -1.52 -0.43 2.06
N PHE A 53 -2.40 -1.42 2.04
CA PHE A 53 -2.35 -2.57 2.95
C PHE A 53 -1.06 -3.40 2.89
N VAL A 54 -0.25 -3.26 1.84
CA VAL A 54 1.06 -3.92 1.72
C VAL A 54 1.98 -3.52 2.87
N ASN A 55 1.87 -2.27 3.34
CA ASN A 55 2.64 -1.79 4.48
C ASN A 55 2.37 -2.62 5.74
N ASN A 56 1.17 -3.17 5.88
CA ASN A 56 0.78 -3.99 7.03
C ASN A 56 1.47 -5.37 7.07
N LEU A 57 2.11 -5.79 5.98
CA LEU A 57 2.93 -7.01 5.95
C LEU A 57 4.32 -6.82 6.56
N ASN A 58 4.72 -5.58 6.81
CA ASN A 58 6.04 -5.27 7.36
C ASN A 58 6.20 -5.89 8.77
N GLY A 59 7.29 -6.63 8.97
CA GLY A 59 7.56 -7.33 10.22
C GLY A 59 6.75 -8.63 10.45
N LYS A 60 5.79 -8.97 9.57
CA LYS A 60 4.96 -10.18 9.70
C LYS A 60 5.46 -11.37 8.87
N VAL A 61 6.28 -11.09 7.88
CA VAL A 61 6.82 -12.12 6.97
C VAL A 61 8.34 -12.12 7.04
N ALA A 62 8.94 -13.25 7.40
CA ALA A 62 10.39 -13.35 7.52
C ALA A 62 11.08 -13.26 6.14
N GLY A 63 12.19 -12.52 6.09
CA GLY A 63 12.98 -12.32 4.87
C GLY A 63 12.32 -11.40 3.83
N VAL A 64 11.29 -10.66 4.23
CA VAL A 64 10.63 -9.63 3.42
C VAL A 64 10.89 -8.26 4.05
N THR A 65 11.41 -7.34 3.25
CA THR A 65 11.58 -5.93 3.61
C THR A 65 10.57 -5.11 2.82
N ILE A 66 9.75 -4.36 3.53
CA ILE A 66 8.75 -3.48 2.93
C ILE A 66 9.15 -2.05 3.27
N ASN A 67 9.41 -1.28 2.22
CA ASN A 67 9.66 0.15 2.35
C ASN A 67 8.42 0.89 1.85
N SER A 68 7.77 1.61 2.75
CA SER A 68 6.68 2.51 2.40
C SER A 68 7.19 3.67 1.55
N SER A 69 6.32 4.21 0.73
CA SER A 69 6.64 5.34 -0.13
C SER A 69 6.82 6.63 0.67
N SER A 70 7.73 7.48 0.22
CA SER A 70 7.81 8.89 0.64
C SER A 70 6.74 9.77 -0.02
N ALA A 71 5.97 9.23 -0.96
CA ALA A 71 4.95 9.98 -1.70
C ALA A 71 3.72 10.35 -0.85
N GLY A 72 3.64 9.87 0.38
CA GLY A 72 2.51 10.14 1.28
C GLY A 72 1.48 9.04 1.30
N VAL A 73 0.25 9.38 1.67
CA VAL A 73 -0.84 8.43 1.85
C VAL A 73 -1.22 7.74 0.52
N GLY A 74 -1.35 6.42 0.53
CA GLY A 74 -1.67 5.64 -0.67
C GLY A 74 -0.50 5.40 -1.63
N GLY A 75 0.71 5.93 -1.34
CA GLY A 75 1.89 5.72 -2.16
C GLY A 75 2.29 4.26 -2.30
N SER A 76 3.06 3.94 -3.37
CA SER A 76 3.51 2.58 -3.66
C SER A 76 4.50 2.07 -2.62
N SER A 77 4.38 0.80 -2.28
CA SER A 77 5.29 0.13 -1.36
C SER A 77 6.25 -0.78 -2.10
N ARG A 78 7.52 -0.72 -1.74
CA ARG A 78 8.53 -1.61 -2.31
C ARG A 78 8.65 -2.87 -1.48
N VAL A 79 8.32 -4.01 -2.07
CA VAL A 79 8.41 -5.33 -1.43
C VAL A 79 9.62 -6.08 -1.96
N VAL A 80 10.64 -6.22 -1.15
CA VAL A 80 11.90 -6.88 -1.51
C VAL A 80 12.07 -8.15 -0.68
N MET A 81 12.32 -9.27 -1.35
CA MET A 81 12.52 -10.56 -0.70
C MET A 81 13.99 -10.98 -0.77
N ARG A 82 14.57 -11.29 0.39
CA ARG A 82 15.97 -11.75 0.54
C ARG A 82 16.99 -10.75 -0.04
N GLY A 83 16.74 -9.44 0.12
CA GLY A 83 17.62 -8.36 -0.32
C GLY A 83 17.49 -8.01 -1.80
N THR A 84 18.13 -6.91 -2.18
CA THR A 84 18.19 -6.42 -3.57
C THR A 84 19.15 -7.26 -4.40
N LYS A 85 18.71 -7.69 -5.58
CA LYS A 85 19.46 -8.56 -6.48
C LYS A 85 20.02 -7.84 -7.68
N SER A 86 19.41 -6.73 -8.07
CA SER A 86 19.79 -5.92 -9.21
C SER A 86 19.97 -4.46 -8.83
N LEU A 87 21.01 -3.82 -9.35
CA LEU A 87 21.23 -2.37 -9.18
C LEU A 87 20.29 -1.55 -10.07
N ASN A 88 20.05 -1.99 -11.30
CA ASN A 88 19.30 -1.24 -12.32
C ASN A 88 17.95 -1.89 -12.67
N GLY A 89 17.68 -3.10 -12.18
CA GLY A 89 16.47 -3.83 -12.49
C GLY A 89 15.42 -3.73 -11.39
N ASN A 90 14.21 -4.15 -11.72
CA ASN A 90 13.11 -4.26 -10.75
C ASN A 90 13.45 -5.36 -9.71
N ASN A 91 13.42 -4.99 -8.43
CA ASN A 91 13.62 -5.92 -7.30
C ASN A 91 12.31 -6.25 -6.58
N ASN A 92 11.16 -5.75 -7.05
CA ASN A 92 9.88 -5.98 -6.41
C ASN A 92 9.40 -7.42 -6.62
N ALA A 93 8.69 -7.92 -5.62
CA ALA A 93 7.99 -9.19 -5.73
C ALA A 93 6.83 -9.11 -6.74
N LEU A 94 6.54 -10.23 -7.40
CA LEU A 94 5.38 -10.37 -8.26
C LEU A 94 4.12 -10.52 -7.40
N TYR A 95 3.07 -9.78 -7.71
CA TYR A 95 1.76 -9.97 -7.10
C TYR A 95 0.91 -10.94 -7.92
N VAL A 96 0.23 -11.85 -7.22
CA VAL A 96 -0.66 -12.85 -7.82
C VAL A 96 -1.99 -12.84 -7.07
N VAL A 97 -3.09 -12.60 -7.74
CA VAL A 97 -4.43 -12.58 -7.14
C VAL A 97 -5.22 -13.79 -7.65
N ASP A 98 -5.70 -14.63 -6.73
CA ASP A 98 -6.42 -15.88 -7.02
C ASP A 98 -5.73 -16.79 -8.05
N GLY A 99 -4.39 -16.84 -7.98
CA GLY A 99 -3.55 -17.67 -8.84
C GLY A 99 -3.20 -17.05 -10.19
N ILE A 100 -3.58 -15.79 -10.45
CA ILE A 100 -3.30 -15.09 -11.70
C ILE A 100 -2.35 -13.92 -11.44
N PRO A 101 -1.20 -13.84 -12.14
CA PRO A 101 -0.27 -12.73 -12.00
C PRO A 101 -0.92 -11.38 -12.35
N MET A 102 -0.55 -10.37 -11.58
CA MET A 102 -0.93 -8.98 -11.85
C MET A 102 0.11 -8.35 -12.76
N SER A 103 -0.34 -7.63 -13.78
CA SER A 103 0.56 -6.80 -14.56
C SER A 103 1.09 -5.65 -13.72
N ASP A 104 2.40 -5.48 -13.71
CA ASP A 104 3.05 -4.34 -13.08
C ASP A 104 2.88 -3.11 -13.96
N MET A 105 1.83 -2.33 -13.69
CA MET A 105 1.59 -1.06 -14.39
C MET A 105 2.51 0.05 -13.86
N SER A 106 3.21 -0.16 -12.74
CA SER A 106 4.14 0.82 -12.18
C SER A 106 5.46 0.88 -12.96
N ALA A 107 5.77 -0.15 -13.74
CA ALA A 107 6.96 -0.18 -14.59
C ALA A 107 6.98 0.94 -15.67
N ALA A 108 5.82 1.51 -16.00
CA ALA A 108 5.73 2.64 -16.93
C ALA A 108 6.20 3.97 -16.33
N SER A 109 6.35 4.06 -15.01
CA SER A 109 6.79 5.28 -14.30
C SER A 109 8.29 5.29 -13.98
N THR A 110 9.06 4.31 -14.43
CA THR A 110 10.52 4.28 -14.28
C THR A 110 11.25 5.13 -15.35
N GLN A 111 10.67 6.23 -15.78
CA GLN A 111 11.45 7.22 -16.50
C GLN A 111 12.51 7.75 -15.54
N PRO A 112 13.79 7.76 -15.93
CA PRO A 112 14.80 8.52 -15.22
C PRO A 112 14.37 9.98 -15.31
N THR A 113 13.75 10.44 -14.25
CA THR A 113 13.32 11.83 -14.15
C THR A 113 14.53 12.66 -13.86
N ASP A 114 14.55 13.82 -14.46
CA ASP A 114 15.49 14.85 -14.11
C ASP A 114 15.52 15.02 -12.59
N SER A 115 16.70 15.16 -12.00
CA SER A 115 16.87 15.37 -10.57
C SER A 115 16.14 16.63 -10.05
N TYR A 116 15.75 17.52 -10.94
CA TYR A 116 14.97 18.71 -10.60
C TYR A 116 13.46 18.45 -10.52
N GLU A 117 12.88 17.82 -11.53
CA GLU A 117 11.43 17.57 -11.58
C GLU A 117 11.02 16.41 -10.68
N GLY A 118 11.87 15.42 -10.56
CA GLY A 118 11.59 14.22 -9.80
C GLY A 118 10.60 13.27 -10.48
N ALA A 119 10.39 12.10 -9.88
CA ALA A 119 9.42 11.13 -10.32
C ALA A 119 8.11 11.29 -9.55
N GLY A 120 7.01 11.45 -10.26
CA GLY A 120 5.69 11.23 -9.70
C GLY A 120 5.57 9.77 -9.28
N GLN A 121 5.10 9.51 -8.06
CA GLN A 121 4.82 8.15 -7.61
C GLN A 121 3.33 7.89 -7.70
N SER A 122 2.99 6.71 -8.19
CA SER A 122 1.62 6.18 -8.16
C SER A 122 1.55 4.97 -7.25
N GLY A 123 0.34 4.62 -6.76
CA GLY A 123 0.16 3.44 -5.92
C GLY A 123 0.54 2.13 -6.64
N ASP A 124 0.76 1.07 -5.86
CA ASP A 124 1.03 -0.28 -6.37
C ASP A 124 -0.11 -0.83 -7.22
N PRO A 125 0.15 -1.82 -8.10
CA PRO A 125 -0.88 -2.50 -8.87
C PRO A 125 -2.02 -3.07 -8.02
N ILE A 126 -1.72 -3.39 -6.75
CA ILE A 126 -2.68 -3.97 -5.81
C ILE A 126 -3.29 -2.95 -4.85
N SER A 127 -2.86 -1.69 -4.88
CA SER A 127 -3.42 -0.63 -4.00
C SER A 127 -4.91 -0.42 -4.22
N GLY A 128 -5.42 -0.81 -5.39
CA GLY A 128 -6.85 -0.81 -5.69
C GLY A 128 -7.66 -1.93 -5.02
N LEU A 129 -7.04 -2.93 -4.40
CA LEU A 129 -7.75 -3.99 -3.69
C LEU A 129 -8.24 -3.50 -2.33
N ASN A 130 -9.45 -3.92 -1.96
CA ASN A 130 -9.93 -3.72 -0.60
C ASN A 130 -9.31 -4.79 0.32
N PRO A 131 -8.55 -4.42 1.37
CA PRO A 131 -7.95 -5.40 2.28
C PRO A 131 -9.00 -6.28 2.98
N GLU A 132 -10.21 -5.78 3.18
CA GLU A 132 -11.32 -6.56 3.76
C GLU A 132 -11.80 -7.71 2.86
N ASP A 133 -11.53 -7.66 1.55
CA ASP A 133 -11.85 -8.73 0.61
C ASP A 133 -10.78 -9.83 0.55
N ILE A 134 -9.65 -9.65 1.23
CA ILE A 134 -8.57 -10.61 1.27
C ILE A 134 -8.87 -11.67 2.33
N GLU A 135 -8.80 -12.95 1.98
CA GLU A 135 -8.89 -14.07 2.90
C GLU A 135 -7.53 -14.32 3.57
N SER A 136 -6.49 -14.34 2.75
CA SER A 136 -5.11 -14.54 3.22
C SER A 136 -4.08 -14.06 2.19
N ILE A 137 -2.88 -13.77 2.67
CA ILE A 137 -1.71 -13.50 1.83
C ILE A 137 -0.67 -14.58 2.11
N SER A 138 -0.22 -15.25 1.05
CA SER A 138 0.86 -16.25 1.13
C SER A 138 2.09 -15.73 0.40
N VAL A 139 3.24 -15.80 1.04
CA VAL A 139 4.49 -15.31 0.47
C VAL A 139 5.42 -16.46 0.12
N LEU A 140 5.81 -16.50 -1.15
CA LEU A 140 6.80 -17.45 -1.68
C LEU A 140 8.07 -16.71 -2.05
N SER A 141 9.17 -17.16 -1.51
CA SER A 141 10.48 -16.59 -1.81
C SER A 141 11.37 -17.54 -2.60
N GLY A 142 12.24 -16.96 -3.42
CA GLY A 142 13.32 -17.69 -4.09
C GLY A 142 12.91 -18.55 -5.29
N PRO A 143 13.68 -19.61 -5.60
CA PRO A 143 13.51 -20.41 -6.81
C PRO A 143 12.14 -21.07 -6.98
N SER A 144 11.48 -21.38 -5.86
CA SER A 144 10.14 -22.00 -5.88
C SER A 144 9.10 -21.10 -6.53
N ALA A 145 9.19 -19.79 -6.30
CA ALA A 145 8.32 -18.80 -6.94
C ALA A 145 8.55 -18.75 -8.46
N ALA A 146 9.84 -18.74 -8.88
CA ALA A 146 10.21 -18.72 -10.28
C ALA A 146 9.83 -20.00 -11.02
N ALA A 147 9.90 -21.16 -10.36
CA ALA A 147 9.46 -22.43 -10.92
C ALA A 147 7.95 -22.46 -11.23
N LEU A 148 7.14 -21.68 -10.49
CA LEU A 148 5.69 -21.65 -10.60
C LEU A 148 5.17 -20.56 -11.53
N TYR A 149 5.84 -19.40 -11.56
CA TYR A 149 5.38 -18.20 -12.29
C TYR A 149 6.43 -17.66 -13.27
N GLY A 150 7.51 -18.41 -13.52
CA GLY A 150 8.55 -18.04 -14.47
C GLY A 150 9.47 -16.92 -13.99
N SER A 151 10.17 -16.28 -14.92
CA SER A 151 11.18 -15.24 -14.66
C SER A 151 10.61 -13.99 -13.96
N ALA A 152 9.34 -13.67 -14.20
CA ALA A 152 8.66 -12.54 -13.53
C ALA A 152 8.63 -12.69 -12.01
N ALA A 153 8.69 -13.93 -11.51
CA ALA A 153 8.68 -14.26 -10.10
C ALA A 153 10.08 -14.48 -9.49
N ALA A 154 11.15 -14.13 -10.22
CA ALA A 154 12.54 -14.34 -9.75
C ALA A 154 12.83 -13.60 -8.42
N ASN A 155 12.13 -12.51 -8.14
CA ASN A 155 12.24 -11.75 -6.90
C ASN A 155 11.30 -12.25 -5.77
N GLY A 156 10.52 -13.30 -6.03
CA GLY A 156 9.51 -13.82 -5.13
C GLY A 156 8.10 -13.44 -5.54
N VAL A 157 7.11 -14.02 -4.85
CA VAL A 157 5.68 -13.82 -5.13
C VAL A 157 4.92 -13.54 -3.84
N VAL A 158 4.05 -12.55 -3.91
CA VAL A 158 3.00 -12.28 -2.92
C VAL A 158 1.69 -12.76 -3.52
N MET A 159 1.18 -13.87 -3.00
CA MET A 159 -0.09 -14.47 -3.44
C MET A 159 -1.22 -13.99 -2.54
N ILE A 160 -2.22 -13.39 -3.14
CA ILE A 160 -3.41 -12.87 -2.47
C ILE A 160 -4.57 -13.78 -2.82
N THR A 161 -5.22 -14.31 -1.80
CA THR A 161 -6.46 -15.09 -1.95
C THR A 161 -7.62 -14.23 -1.50
N THR A 162 -8.63 -14.06 -2.36
CA THR A 162 -9.81 -13.25 -2.05
C THR A 162 -10.90 -14.09 -1.39
N LYS A 163 -11.72 -13.44 -0.55
CA LYS A 163 -12.86 -14.06 0.13
C LYS A 163 -13.88 -14.63 -0.86
N LYS A 164 -14.54 -15.70 -0.44
CA LYS A 164 -15.64 -16.36 -1.14
C LYS A 164 -16.87 -16.35 -0.24
N GLY A 165 -18.02 -16.59 -0.82
CA GLY A 165 -19.20 -16.95 -0.04
C GLY A 165 -18.94 -18.19 0.80
N ARG A 166 -19.58 -18.30 1.95
CA ARG A 166 -19.49 -19.47 2.84
C ARG A 166 -20.79 -20.21 2.86
N GLU A 167 -20.69 -21.51 2.95
CA GLU A 167 -21.83 -22.40 3.17
C GLU A 167 -22.44 -22.17 4.54
N GLY A 168 -23.76 -22.27 4.65
CA GLY A 168 -24.49 -22.20 5.89
C GLY A 168 -25.19 -20.85 6.11
N ARG A 169 -24.98 -20.24 7.27
CA ARG A 169 -25.69 -19.02 7.67
C ARG A 169 -25.18 -17.79 6.92
N THR A 170 -26.13 -17.00 6.40
CA THR A 170 -25.81 -15.66 5.85
C THR A 170 -25.16 -14.78 6.92
N SER A 171 -24.02 -14.19 6.60
CA SER A 171 -23.32 -13.27 7.46
C SER A 171 -23.15 -11.90 6.78
N VAL A 172 -23.37 -10.85 7.56
CA VAL A 172 -23.10 -9.46 7.18
C VAL A 172 -22.01 -8.95 8.10
N SER A 173 -20.97 -8.37 7.54
CA SER A 173 -19.89 -7.73 8.28
C SER A 173 -19.83 -6.26 7.89
N ILE A 174 -19.72 -5.39 8.88
CA ILE A 174 -19.50 -3.96 8.70
C ILE A 174 -18.30 -3.59 9.54
N SER A 175 -17.31 -2.96 8.93
CA SER A 175 -16.10 -2.49 9.60
C SER A 175 -15.87 -1.00 9.35
N ASN A 176 -15.36 -0.32 10.35
CA ASN A 176 -14.81 1.03 10.27
C ASN A 176 -13.46 1.04 10.97
N ASN A 177 -12.48 1.63 10.33
CA ASN A 177 -11.18 1.87 10.94
C ASN A 177 -10.76 3.30 10.64
N THR A 178 -10.41 4.04 11.70
CA THR A 178 -9.91 5.42 11.60
C THR A 178 -8.54 5.50 12.24
N THR A 179 -7.55 5.95 11.48
CA THR A 179 -6.17 6.13 11.95
C THR A 179 -5.75 7.58 11.83
N PHE A 180 -4.96 8.03 12.81
CA PHE A 180 -4.34 9.35 12.83
C PHE A 180 -2.83 9.18 12.72
N SER A 181 -2.20 10.01 11.91
CA SER A 181 -0.77 9.94 11.61
C SER A 181 -0.10 11.29 11.86
N ALA A 182 1.09 11.24 12.45
CA ALA A 182 1.95 12.41 12.61
C ALA A 182 3.41 11.99 12.40
N PRO A 183 4.32 12.89 12.03
CA PRO A 183 5.74 12.59 11.95
C PRO A 183 6.26 12.09 13.30
N LEU A 184 6.89 10.92 13.32
CA LEU A 184 7.46 10.34 14.54
C LEU A 184 8.86 10.87 14.79
N VAL A 185 9.69 10.92 13.76
CA VAL A 185 11.09 11.37 13.81
C VAL A 185 11.32 12.30 12.64
N LEU A 186 11.87 13.45 12.92
CA LEU A 186 12.33 14.43 11.93
C LEU A 186 13.83 14.65 12.12
N PRO A 187 14.54 15.11 11.07
CA PRO A 187 15.95 15.50 11.21
C PRO A 187 16.11 16.60 12.27
N GLU A 188 17.09 16.45 13.12
CA GLU A 188 17.51 17.49 14.06
C GLU A 188 18.51 18.41 13.39
N PHE A 189 18.23 19.70 13.39
CA PHE A 189 19.08 20.73 12.80
C PHE A 189 19.80 21.50 13.90
N GLN A 190 20.98 22.04 13.56
CA GLN A 190 21.66 23.00 14.41
C GLN A 190 20.82 24.29 14.54
N ASN A 191 20.81 24.92 15.69
CA ASN A 191 20.04 26.12 16.01
C ASN A 191 20.88 27.29 16.53
N THR A 192 22.22 27.15 16.52
CA THR A 192 23.16 28.07 17.15
C THR A 192 23.70 29.11 16.18
N TYR A 193 23.89 28.74 14.91
CA TYR A 193 24.47 29.60 13.88
C TYR A 193 23.40 29.95 12.86
N GLY A 194 23.41 31.23 12.42
CA GLY A 194 22.46 31.73 11.43
C GLY A 194 22.94 31.60 9.98
N GLN A 195 22.26 32.33 9.10
CA GLN A 195 22.61 32.38 7.68
C GLN A 195 24.02 32.92 7.45
N THR A 196 24.67 32.45 6.38
CA THR A 196 25.96 33.00 5.95
C THR A 196 25.83 34.42 5.38
N GLU A 197 24.73 34.68 4.71
CA GLU A 197 24.30 35.99 4.16
C GLU A 197 22.77 36.00 4.06
N VAL A 198 22.19 37.19 3.98
CA VAL A 198 20.74 37.33 3.91
C VAL A 198 20.16 36.65 2.69
N GLY A 199 19.17 35.76 2.91
CA GLY A 199 18.53 34.97 1.87
C GLY A 199 19.25 33.68 1.51
N SER A 200 20.38 33.37 2.15
CA SER A 200 21.06 32.09 1.99
C SER A 200 20.33 30.96 2.74
N TYR A 201 20.31 29.76 2.16
CA TYR A 201 19.88 28.54 2.86
C TYR A 201 21.01 27.87 3.65
N TYR A 202 22.22 28.39 3.59
CA TYR A 202 23.35 27.92 4.41
C TYR A 202 23.30 28.52 5.81
N SER A 203 23.37 27.65 6.83
CA SER A 203 23.19 28.01 8.24
C SER A 203 24.48 27.76 9.06
N TRP A 204 25.63 28.23 8.58
CA TRP A 204 26.91 28.20 9.29
C TRP A 204 27.60 29.57 9.31
N GLY A 205 26.81 30.63 9.34
CA GLY A 205 27.27 32.01 9.46
C GLY A 205 27.57 32.43 10.88
N SER A 206 27.23 33.63 11.26
CA SER A 206 27.48 34.15 12.61
C SER A 206 26.64 33.46 13.68
N LYS A 207 27.19 33.35 14.89
CA LYS A 207 26.45 32.84 16.02
C LYS A 207 25.25 33.71 16.33
N LEU A 208 24.09 33.10 16.50
CA LEU A 208 22.84 33.77 16.86
C LEU A 208 22.87 34.24 18.31
N ASN A 209 22.28 35.38 18.59
CA ASN A 209 22.09 35.88 19.97
C ASN A 209 21.11 35.00 20.75
N THR A 210 20.11 34.45 20.05
CA THR A 210 19.12 33.52 20.59
C THR A 210 19.07 32.31 19.64
N PRO A 211 19.05 31.07 20.17
CA PRO A 211 18.91 29.90 19.32
C PRO A 211 17.67 29.98 18.41
N SER A 212 17.78 29.47 17.20
CA SER A 212 16.66 29.38 16.28
C SER A 212 15.52 28.55 16.87
N SER A 213 14.31 29.05 16.78
CA SER A 213 13.09 28.32 17.20
C SER A 213 12.44 27.54 16.05
N TYR A 214 13.05 27.56 14.87
CA TYR A 214 12.53 26.84 13.71
C TYR A 214 12.48 25.33 13.98
N ASP A 215 11.29 24.75 13.80
CA ASP A 215 11.06 23.31 13.84
C ASP A 215 10.34 22.88 12.53
N PRO A 216 10.92 22.00 11.71
CA PRO A 216 10.25 21.47 10.52
C PRO A 216 8.89 20.85 10.80
N LYS A 217 8.62 20.45 12.04
CA LYS A 217 7.34 19.87 12.46
C LYS A 217 6.16 20.81 12.23
N ASP A 218 6.39 22.13 12.29
CA ASP A 218 5.35 23.15 12.12
C ASP A 218 4.74 23.18 10.71
N PHE A 219 5.38 22.54 9.73
CA PHE A 219 4.86 22.41 8.38
C PHE A 219 3.84 21.27 8.26
N PHE A 220 3.94 20.24 9.07
CA PHE A 220 3.10 19.06 8.94
C PHE A 220 1.77 19.21 9.66
N GLN A 221 0.77 18.53 9.15
CA GLN A 221 -0.54 18.38 9.77
C GLN A 221 -0.76 16.95 10.29
N THR A 222 -1.82 16.76 11.06
CA THR A 222 -2.26 15.41 11.41
C THR A 222 -2.93 14.77 10.19
N GLY A 223 -2.36 13.68 9.71
CA GLY A 223 -2.98 12.87 8.68
C GLY A 223 -4.14 12.04 9.26
N VAL A 224 -5.21 11.86 8.50
CA VAL A 224 -6.37 11.07 8.89
C VAL A 224 -6.69 10.08 7.79
N ASN A 225 -6.89 8.80 8.14
CA ASN A 225 -7.33 7.78 7.21
C ASN A 225 -8.58 7.10 7.76
N VAL A 226 -9.67 7.16 7.01
CA VAL A 226 -10.97 6.53 7.34
C VAL A 226 -11.28 5.47 6.30
N THR A 227 -11.31 4.21 6.75
CA THR A 227 -11.67 3.06 5.92
C THR A 227 -12.98 2.48 6.42
N ASN A 228 -13.94 2.31 5.52
CA ASN A 228 -15.21 1.64 5.80
C ASN A 228 -15.37 0.47 4.84
N ALA A 229 -15.86 -0.64 5.34
CA ALA A 229 -16.24 -1.76 4.50
C ALA A 229 -17.53 -2.42 4.99
N ALA A 230 -18.31 -2.91 4.04
CA ALA A 230 -19.48 -3.72 4.29
C ALA A 230 -19.43 -4.95 3.39
N SER A 231 -19.65 -6.13 3.95
CA SER A 231 -19.67 -7.36 3.16
C SER A 231 -20.82 -8.27 3.54
N LEU A 232 -21.31 -9.02 2.55
CA LEU A 232 -22.32 -10.05 2.66
C LEU A 232 -21.72 -11.36 2.16
N SER A 233 -21.76 -12.38 2.99
CA SER A 233 -21.40 -13.75 2.63
C SER A 233 -22.59 -14.66 2.86
N THR A 234 -23.02 -15.38 1.84
CA THR A 234 -24.16 -16.31 1.92
C THR A 234 -23.93 -17.50 1.00
N GLY A 235 -24.56 -18.61 1.28
CA GLY A 235 -24.48 -19.76 0.37
C GLY A 235 -24.99 -21.06 0.93
N THR A 236 -25.12 -21.99 0.00
CA THR A 236 -25.39 -23.41 0.25
C THR A 236 -24.16 -24.22 -0.14
N ASP A 237 -24.23 -25.54 0.00
CA ASP A 237 -23.23 -26.50 -0.51
C ASP A 237 -22.99 -26.36 -2.02
N LYS A 238 -23.99 -25.87 -2.77
CA LYS A 238 -23.96 -25.76 -4.25
C LYS A 238 -23.76 -24.37 -4.80
N ASN A 239 -24.10 -23.33 -4.05
CA ASN A 239 -23.96 -21.95 -4.50
C ASN A 239 -23.54 -21.05 -3.37
N GLN A 240 -22.44 -20.34 -3.53
CA GLN A 240 -21.88 -19.44 -2.52
C GLN A 240 -21.64 -18.06 -3.16
N THR A 241 -22.13 -17.03 -2.51
CA THR A 241 -22.04 -15.64 -2.99
C THR A 241 -21.36 -14.77 -1.94
N TYR A 242 -20.43 -13.96 -2.40
CA TYR A 242 -19.77 -12.90 -1.64
C TYR A 242 -20.00 -11.56 -2.36
N LEU A 243 -20.40 -10.55 -1.60
CA LEU A 243 -20.54 -9.17 -2.04
C LEU A 243 -19.83 -8.27 -1.04
N SER A 244 -19.06 -7.30 -1.52
CA SER A 244 -18.49 -6.27 -0.66
C SER A 244 -18.48 -4.89 -1.29
N LEU A 245 -18.53 -3.88 -0.42
CA LEU A 245 -18.37 -2.48 -0.71
C LEU A 245 -17.31 -1.93 0.23
N GLY A 246 -16.36 -1.18 -0.30
CA GLY A 246 -15.30 -0.56 0.49
C GLY A 246 -15.06 0.89 0.10
N THR A 247 -14.75 1.73 1.09
CA THR A 247 -14.30 3.10 0.88
C THR A 247 -13.09 3.39 1.75
N THR A 248 -12.14 4.14 1.20
CA THR A 248 -11.01 4.69 1.96
C THR A 248 -10.90 6.15 1.60
N ASN A 249 -10.96 7.04 2.61
CA ASN A 249 -10.74 8.47 2.45
C ASN A 249 -9.61 8.85 3.40
N ALA A 250 -8.55 9.42 2.87
CA ALA A 250 -7.39 9.77 3.67
C ALA A 250 -6.76 11.07 3.25
N ASN A 251 -6.32 11.83 4.24
CA ASN A 251 -5.47 13.01 4.09
C ASN A 251 -4.09 12.70 4.65
N GLY A 252 -3.04 13.08 3.94
CA GLY A 252 -1.67 12.88 4.37
C GLY A 252 -1.22 13.89 5.44
N ILE A 253 -0.02 13.68 5.96
CA ILE A 253 0.63 14.62 6.88
C ILE A 253 1.15 15.89 6.18
N ILE A 254 1.20 15.90 4.85
CA ILE A 254 1.52 17.07 4.02
C ILE A 254 0.22 17.64 3.50
N HIS A 255 0.09 18.97 3.52
CA HIS A 255 -1.11 19.66 3.05
C HIS A 255 -1.47 19.28 1.62
N ASN A 256 -2.77 19.12 1.35
CA ASN A 256 -3.33 18.76 0.04
C ASN A 256 -2.87 17.42 -0.53
N ASN A 257 -2.27 16.55 0.28
CA ASN A 257 -2.02 15.16 -0.09
C ASN A 257 -3.24 14.33 0.28
N ASP A 258 -4.05 13.97 -0.72
CA ASP A 258 -5.34 13.33 -0.55
C ASP A 258 -5.39 11.99 -1.29
N TYR A 259 -6.13 11.05 -0.72
CA TYR A 259 -6.34 9.73 -1.29
C TYR A 259 -7.79 9.28 -1.08
N GLU A 260 -8.46 8.89 -2.14
CA GLU A 260 -9.79 8.32 -2.12
C GLU A 260 -9.80 6.98 -2.88
N ARG A 261 -10.43 5.99 -2.32
CA ARG A 261 -10.65 4.70 -2.97
C ARG A 261 -12.07 4.19 -2.73
N TYR A 262 -12.69 3.71 -3.80
CA TYR A 262 -13.99 3.05 -3.77
C TYR A 262 -13.86 1.68 -4.42
N ASN A 263 -14.37 0.64 -3.75
CA ASN A 263 -14.31 -0.73 -4.20
C ASN A 263 -15.69 -1.38 -4.21
N VAL A 264 -15.93 -2.20 -5.22
CA VAL A 264 -17.06 -3.12 -5.28
C VAL A 264 -16.54 -4.48 -5.69
N THR A 265 -16.86 -5.52 -4.94
CA THR A 265 -16.49 -6.90 -5.25
C THR A 265 -17.71 -7.79 -5.22
N VAL A 266 -17.87 -8.60 -6.27
CA VAL A 266 -18.90 -9.65 -6.34
C VAL A 266 -18.20 -10.94 -6.74
N ARG A 267 -18.43 -12.01 -5.99
CA ARG A 267 -17.94 -13.35 -6.32
C ARG A 267 -19.01 -14.39 -6.10
N ASN A 268 -19.17 -15.27 -7.07
CA ASN A 268 -20.08 -16.40 -6.96
C ASN A 268 -19.35 -17.70 -7.34
N VAL A 269 -19.52 -18.71 -6.50
CA VAL A 269 -19.05 -20.06 -6.74
C VAL A 269 -20.23 -20.99 -6.81
N ALA A 270 -20.42 -21.68 -7.94
CA ALA A 270 -21.53 -22.58 -8.19
C ALA A 270 -21.02 -23.99 -8.55
N LYS A 271 -21.59 -25.01 -7.91
CA LYS A 271 -21.38 -26.42 -8.23
C LYS A 271 -22.57 -26.96 -9.00
N MET A 272 -22.33 -27.59 -10.14
CA MET A 272 -23.32 -28.09 -11.09
C MET A 272 -23.01 -29.52 -11.51
N LEU A 273 -23.91 -30.14 -12.24
CA LEU A 273 -23.73 -31.49 -12.83
C LEU A 273 -23.36 -32.55 -11.78
N LYS A 274 -24.10 -32.60 -10.67
CA LYS A 274 -23.84 -33.49 -9.52
C LYS A 274 -22.44 -33.24 -8.95
N ASP A 275 -22.11 -31.97 -8.74
CA ASP A 275 -20.85 -31.47 -8.18
C ASP A 275 -19.58 -31.70 -9.05
N LYS A 276 -19.76 -32.21 -10.27
CA LYS A 276 -18.64 -32.40 -11.22
C LYS A 276 -18.13 -31.11 -11.85
N LEU A 277 -18.97 -30.09 -11.98
CA LEU A 277 -18.58 -28.80 -12.54
C LEU A 277 -18.63 -27.73 -11.46
N THR A 278 -17.49 -27.09 -11.20
CA THR A 278 -17.41 -25.91 -10.34
C THR A 278 -17.09 -24.68 -11.18
N LEU A 279 -17.98 -23.70 -11.13
CA LEU A 279 -17.78 -22.37 -11.72
C LEU A 279 -17.45 -21.39 -10.61
N ASP A 280 -16.40 -20.58 -10.77
CA ASP A 280 -16.00 -19.50 -9.84
C ASP A 280 -15.87 -18.23 -10.67
N LEU A 281 -16.79 -17.29 -10.46
CA LEU A 281 -16.88 -16.03 -11.16
C LEU A 281 -16.65 -14.89 -10.16
N SER A 282 -15.69 -14.02 -10.47
CA SER A 282 -15.38 -12.84 -9.65
C SER A 282 -15.34 -11.60 -10.53
N PHE A 283 -15.94 -10.55 -10.02
CA PHE A 283 -15.88 -9.21 -10.59
C PHE A 283 -15.47 -8.21 -9.51
N MET A 284 -14.52 -7.36 -9.81
CA MET A 284 -14.03 -6.32 -8.93
C MET A 284 -13.92 -5.00 -9.70
N LEU A 285 -14.45 -3.96 -9.11
CA LEU A 285 -14.30 -2.57 -9.53
C LEU A 285 -13.53 -1.81 -8.46
N SER A 286 -12.54 -1.04 -8.88
CA SER A 286 -11.81 -0.10 -8.03
C SER A 286 -11.69 1.25 -8.71
N SER A 287 -12.00 2.31 -7.99
CA SER A 287 -11.76 3.69 -8.40
C SER A 287 -10.88 4.36 -7.35
N VAL A 288 -9.71 4.84 -7.75
CA VAL A 288 -8.72 5.49 -6.90
C VAL A 288 -8.45 6.89 -7.42
N LYS A 289 -8.57 7.87 -6.53
CA LYS A 289 -8.14 9.24 -6.77
C LYS A 289 -7.00 9.57 -5.81
N GLU A 290 -5.94 10.12 -6.34
CA GLU A 290 -4.75 10.54 -5.59
C GLU A 290 -4.48 11.99 -5.94
N GLN A 291 -4.13 12.81 -4.97
CA GLN A 291 -3.73 14.20 -5.20
C GLN A 291 -2.43 14.49 -4.47
N ASN A 292 -1.54 15.20 -5.17
CA ASN A 292 -0.30 15.73 -4.63
C ASN A 292 0.55 14.68 -3.90
N MET A 293 0.68 13.51 -4.51
CA MET A 293 1.67 12.54 -4.07
C MET A 293 3.04 13.22 -4.11
N THR A 294 3.73 13.27 -2.98
CA THR A 294 5.04 13.93 -2.87
C THR A 294 6.01 13.32 -3.89
N SER A 295 6.48 14.14 -4.82
CA SER A 295 7.45 13.68 -5.81
C SER A 295 8.85 13.61 -5.20
N GLN A 296 9.71 12.79 -5.81
CA GLN A 296 11.14 12.86 -5.59
C GLN A 296 11.72 14.03 -6.40
N GLY A 297 12.90 14.49 -6.08
CA GLY A 297 13.55 15.60 -6.77
C GLY A 297 13.48 16.89 -5.95
N LEU A 298 13.89 18.00 -6.58
CA LEU A 298 14.04 19.30 -5.92
C LEU A 298 12.83 20.22 -6.15
N TYR A 299 12.29 20.21 -7.37
CA TYR A 299 11.36 21.24 -7.83
C TYR A 299 9.97 21.14 -7.22
N TYR A 300 9.41 19.91 -7.16
CA TYR A 300 8.05 19.66 -6.66
C TYR A 300 8.00 18.99 -5.29
N ASN A 301 9.16 18.82 -4.64
CA ASN A 301 9.23 18.22 -3.32
C ASN A 301 9.24 19.30 -2.22
N PRO A 302 8.17 19.48 -1.45
CA PRO A 302 8.08 20.50 -0.42
C PRO A 302 9.05 20.27 0.76
N LEU A 303 9.55 19.03 0.94
CA LEU A 303 10.44 18.69 2.05
C LEU A 303 11.85 19.25 1.86
N VAL A 304 12.29 19.45 0.63
CA VAL A 304 13.64 19.98 0.37
C VAL A 304 13.78 21.43 0.86
N PRO A 305 12.94 22.39 0.41
CA PRO A 305 13.02 23.76 0.95
C PRO A 305 12.65 23.83 2.44
N LEU A 306 11.81 22.94 2.94
CA LEU A 306 11.53 22.81 4.36
C LEU A 306 12.79 22.49 5.16
N TYR A 307 13.55 21.46 4.77
CA TYR A 307 14.76 21.07 5.49
C TYR A 307 15.97 21.97 5.24
N LEU A 308 15.95 22.74 4.15
CA LEU A 308 16.95 23.78 3.87
C LEU A 308 16.55 25.16 4.38
N PHE A 309 15.45 25.28 5.12
CA PHE A 309 15.06 26.56 5.72
C PHE A 309 16.13 27.04 6.70
N PRO A 310 16.63 28.30 6.57
CA PRO A 310 17.80 28.72 7.31
C PRO A 310 17.51 28.96 8.80
N ALA A 311 18.43 28.53 9.63
CA ALA A 311 18.39 28.79 11.06
C ALA A 311 18.45 30.29 11.36
N GLY A 312 17.66 30.74 12.34
CA GLY A 312 17.58 32.12 12.79
C GLY A 312 16.60 32.99 12.05
N ASP A 313 15.92 32.47 11.01
CA ASP A 313 14.81 33.15 10.37
C ASP A 313 13.46 32.60 10.86
N ASP A 314 12.42 33.38 10.63
CA ASP A 314 11.07 33.10 11.08
C ASP A 314 10.28 32.37 10.00
N PHE A 315 10.01 31.08 10.21
CA PHE A 315 9.27 30.24 9.26
C PHE A 315 7.83 30.72 9.03
N SER A 316 7.24 31.41 10.00
CA SER A 316 5.87 31.93 9.86
C SER A 316 5.73 32.93 8.69
N LYS A 317 6.81 33.60 8.33
CA LYS A 317 6.82 34.57 7.20
C LYS A 317 6.56 33.88 5.85
N VAL A 318 6.97 32.64 5.69
CA VAL A 318 6.79 31.89 4.43
C VAL A 318 5.46 31.15 4.37
N GLN A 319 4.70 31.10 5.46
CA GLN A 319 3.30 30.65 5.44
C GLN A 319 2.44 31.55 4.56
N ALA A 320 2.75 32.85 4.52
CA ALA A 320 2.20 33.77 3.53
C ALA A 320 2.87 33.56 2.16
N TYR A 321 2.66 32.39 1.58
CA TYR A 321 3.38 31.85 0.44
C TYR A 321 3.21 32.59 -0.87
N GLN A 322 2.29 33.59 -0.94
CA GLN A 322 2.02 34.36 -2.14
C GLN A 322 1.91 35.83 -1.81
N ARG A 323 2.29 36.67 -2.79
CA ARG A 323 2.15 38.14 -2.74
C ARG A 323 1.62 38.62 -4.07
N TYR A 324 0.84 39.71 -4.01
CA TYR A 324 0.36 40.37 -5.21
C TYR A 324 1.48 41.16 -5.86
N ASP A 325 1.74 40.88 -7.12
CA ASP A 325 2.66 41.60 -8.00
C ASP A 325 1.85 42.56 -8.83
N SER A 326 2.00 43.87 -8.53
CA SER A 326 1.23 44.96 -9.18
C SER A 326 1.67 45.21 -10.63
N GLU A 327 2.90 44.89 -10.99
CA GLU A 327 3.39 45.07 -12.36
C GLU A 327 2.83 43.97 -13.28
N ARG A 328 2.74 42.74 -12.77
CA ARG A 328 2.23 41.60 -13.51
C ARG A 328 0.73 41.39 -13.32
N ASN A 329 0.10 42.12 -12.39
CA ASN A 329 -1.31 42.00 -12.03
C ASN A 329 -1.75 40.57 -11.66
N LEU A 330 -0.92 39.84 -10.88
CA LEU A 330 -1.22 38.50 -10.46
C LEU A 330 -0.55 38.16 -9.10
N LEU A 331 -1.01 37.10 -8.48
CA LEU A 331 -0.36 36.55 -7.29
C LEU A 331 0.87 35.73 -7.71
N THR A 332 2.00 36.05 -7.10
CA THR A 332 3.27 35.38 -7.31
C THR A 332 3.73 34.67 -6.03
N GLN A 333 4.56 33.68 -6.19
CA GLN A 333 5.19 32.99 -5.07
C GLN A 333 6.01 33.95 -4.22
N TYR A 334 5.85 33.90 -2.92
CA TYR A 334 6.75 34.54 -1.97
C TYR A 334 7.78 33.56 -1.44
N TRP A 335 9.02 33.72 -1.88
CA TRP A 335 10.16 32.94 -1.39
C TRP A 335 11.39 33.86 -1.34
N PRO A 336 11.76 34.39 -0.14
CA PRO A 336 12.82 35.38 0.00
C PRO A 336 14.23 34.77 0.03
N TYR A 337 14.35 33.47 -0.21
CA TYR A 337 15.63 32.75 -0.18
C TYR A 337 16.14 32.48 -1.58
N SER A 338 17.41 32.02 -1.64
CA SER A 338 18.06 31.66 -2.89
C SER A 338 17.19 30.68 -3.71
N THR A 339 17.05 30.99 -4.99
CA THR A 339 16.40 30.10 -5.97
C THR A 339 17.37 29.11 -6.63
N SER A 340 18.65 29.13 -6.22
CA SER A 340 19.59 28.07 -6.62
C SER A 340 19.01 26.72 -6.22
N LEU A 341 19.25 25.68 -6.96
CA LEU A 341 18.64 24.36 -6.82
C LEU A 341 17.11 24.33 -7.10
N ALA A 342 16.58 25.38 -7.77
CA ALA A 342 15.15 25.49 -8.08
C ALA A 342 14.21 25.37 -6.87
N LEU A 343 14.66 25.81 -5.69
CA LEU A 343 13.88 25.78 -4.46
C LEU A 343 12.68 26.73 -4.53
N GLN A 344 11.55 26.27 -4.03
CA GLN A 344 10.29 26.99 -3.98
C GLN A 344 9.75 27.00 -2.54
N ASN A 345 8.82 27.92 -2.27
CA ASN A 345 8.11 27.89 -1.00
C ASN A 345 7.35 26.58 -0.83
N PRO A 346 7.54 25.81 0.28
CA PRO A 346 6.88 24.53 0.49
C PRO A 346 5.34 24.64 0.50
N TYR A 347 4.76 25.73 1.02
CA TYR A 347 3.31 25.95 0.97
C TYR A 347 2.83 26.30 -0.44
N TRP A 348 3.63 27.04 -1.23
CA TRP A 348 3.30 27.27 -2.64
C TRP A 348 3.23 25.96 -3.42
N ILE A 349 4.19 25.05 -3.20
CA ILE A 349 4.19 23.75 -3.84
C ILE A 349 2.90 22.99 -3.52
N THR A 350 2.54 22.89 -2.24
CA THR A 350 1.37 22.11 -1.82
C THR A 350 0.04 22.74 -2.25
N GLU A 351 -0.02 24.08 -2.37
CA GLU A 351 -1.26 24.79 -2.67
C GLU A 351 -1.50 24.99 -4.18
N HIS A 352 -0.44 25.20 -4.96
CA HIS A 352 -0.58 25.56 -6.37
C HIS A 352 -0.16 24.44 -7.33
N ILE A 353 0.74 23.55 -6.94
CA ILE A 353 1.16 22.45 -7.80
C ILE A 353 0.26 21.25 -7.54
N LYS A 354 -0.90 21.25 -8.17
CA LYS A 354 -1.88 20.15 -8.06
C LYS A 354 -1.55 19.07 -9.08
N ILE A 355 -1.22 17.89 -8.60
CA ILE A 355 -0.93 16.70 -9.43
C ILE A 355 -2.02 15.65 -9.12
N PRO A 356 -3.19 15.74 -9.76
CA PRO A 356 -4.25 14.75 -9.59
C PRO A 356 -3.95 13.51 -10.41
N ASN A 357 -4.24 12.35 -9.84
CA ASN A 357 -4.20 11.06 -10.52
C ASN A 357 -5.51 10.31 -10.28
N HIS A 358 -6.10 9.75 -11.31
CA HIS A 358 -7.34 8.99 -11.24
C HIS A 358 -7.20 7.68 -11.98
N LYS A 359 -7.43 6.59 -11.27
CA LYS A 359 -7.34 5.21 -11.78
C LYS A 359 -8.67 4.52 -11.58
N ASN A 360 -9.21 3.98 -12.67
CA ASN A 360 -10.33 3.06 -12.62
C ASN A 360 -9.84 1.69 -13.07
N ARG A 361 -10.11 0.67 -12.27
CA ARG A 361 -9.71 -0.70 -12.57
C ARG A 361 -10.89 -1.63 -12.55
N TYR A 362 -10.98 -2.44 -13.57
CA TYR A 362 -12.00 -3.45 -13.76
C TYR A 362 -11.31 -4.81 -13.84
N MET A 363 -11.58 -5.68 -12.89
CA MET A 363 -11.09 -7.05 -12.92
C MET A 363 -12.26 -8.02 -12.99
N ALA A 364 -12.24 -8.93 -13.96
CA ALA A 364 -13.16 -10.03 -14.06
C ALA A 364 -12.38 -11.34 -14.17
N THR A 365 -12.73 -12.31 -13.36
CA THR A 365 -12.11 -13.64 -13.37
C THR A 365 -13.20 -14.69 -13.51
N ALA A 366 -12.99 -15.62 -14.41
CA ALA A 366 -13.84 -16.80 -14.59
C ALA A 366 -12.98 -18.06 -14.52
N SER A 367 -13.38 -19.01 -13.68
CA SER A 367 -12.75 -20.32 -13.57
C SER A 367 -13.80 -21.41 -13.67
N ALA A 368 -13.54 -22.41 -14.50
CA ALA A 368 -14.36 -23.58 -14.65
C ALA A 368 -13.50 -24.83 -14.39
N LYS A 369 -13.84 -25.59 -13.36
CA LYS A 369 -13.20 -26.86 -13.00
C LYS A 369 -14.19 -27.98 -13.26
N TYR A 370 -13.79 -28.98 -14.03
CA TYR A 370 -14.57 -30.17 -14.26
C TYR A 370 -13.84 -31.41 -13.75
N ASP A 371 -14.47 -32.13 -12.81
CA ASP A 371 -13.95 -33.36 -12.22
C ASP A 371 -14.51 -34.55 -13.01
N PHE A 372 -13.66 -35.16 -13.89
CA PHE A 372 -14.01 -36.34 -14.69
C PHE A 372 -14.09 -37.59 -13.81
N ALA A 373 -13.14 -37.71 -12.88
CA ALA A 373 -13.04 -38.78 -11.88
C ALA A 373 -12.30 -38.20 -10.66
N ASP A 374 -12.28 -38.95 -9.55
CA ASP A 374 -11.66 -38.51 -8.29
C ASP A 374 -10.15 -38.19 -8.43
N TRP A 375 -9.50 -38.82 -9.43
CA TRP A 375 -8.07 -38.68 -9.69
C TRP A 375 -7.72 -37.77 -10.88
N ILE A 376 -8.71 -37.26 -11.64
CA ILE A 376 -8.46 -36.39 -12.79
C ILE A 376 -9.48 -35.28 -12.89
N ASN A 377 -8.99 -34.05 -12.99
CA ASN A 377 -9.81 -32.87 -13.27
C ASN A 377 -9.13 -31.96 -14.29
N VAL A 378 -9.93 -31.11 -14.93
CA VAL A 378 -9.46 -30.07 -15.83
C VAL A 378 -10.00 -28.74 -15.33
N THR A 379 -9.11 -27.75 -15.24
CA THR A 379 -9.47 -26.38 -14.86
C THR A 379 -9.07 -25.41 -15.95
N ALA A 380 -10.03 -24.63 -16.45
CA ALA A 380 -9.82 -23.51 -17.34
C ALA A 380 -10.04 -22.20 -16.55
N ARG A 381 -9.17 -21.20 -16.77
CA ARG A 381 -9.28 -19.88 -16.15
C ARG A 381 -9.09 -18.79 -17.20
N ALA A 382 -9.90 -17.74 -17.08
CA ALA A 382 -9.75 -16.53 -17.86
C ALA A 382 -9.79 -15.32 -16.91
N LYS A 383 -9.00 -14.30 -17.22
CA LYS A 383 -8.99 -13.03 -16.50
C LYS A 383 -8.99 -11.88 -17.49
N MET A 384 -9.78 -10.88 -17.17
CA MET A 384 -9.71 -9.55 -17.76
C MET A 384 -9.27 -8.58 -16.66
N ASP A 385 -8.28 -7.75 -16.96
CA ASP A 385 -7.74 -6.73 -16.06
C ASP A 385 -7.47 -5.47 -16.89
N ARG A 386 -8.19 -4.42 -16.61
CA ARG A 386 -8.15 -3.17 -17.36
C ARG A 386 -8.17 -1.97 -16.42
#